data_632aee8326f994bed4c1bac1c6681974
#
_entry.id   632aee8326f994bed4c1bac1c6681974
#
_cell.length_a   1.000
_cell.length_b   1.000
_cell.length_c   1.000
_cell.angle_alpha   90.00
_cell.angle_beta   90.00
_cell.angle_gamma   90.00
#
_symmetry.space_group_name_H-M   'P 1'
#
loop_
_entity.id
_entity.type
_entity.pdbx_description
1 polymer ?
#
loop_
_entity_poly.entity_id
_entity_poly.type
_entity_poly.pdbx_seq_one_letter_code
_entity_poly.pdbx_strand_id
1 'polypeptide(L)'
;MSISTMTSMTDGGCDQSIKILKTGINVKKVVEQLKKYPQDWDHQKTLEGSQSLVDRGFDDLPVSALQLIIGGVKHKEDFVGDSEINIKTPAYAHHSEIRKIIRKQFKNADIHRCGFLSLPVDEIVGAHIDEGTYYLSRNRYHLSILGRYQYFCGKETVIVEPGTLLWFNNKLPHGTVNIGDETRITFVFDIPHGQS
;
A
#
# COMPACT_ATOMS: atom_id res chain seq x y z
N MET A 1 -56.32 14.74 -19.64
CA MET A 1 -55.26 13.72 -19.77
C MET A 1 -53.95 14.38 -19.36
N SER A 2 -53.50 14.10 -18.17
CA SER A 2 -52.28 14.71 -17.62
C SER A 2 -51.15 13.68 -17.71
N ILE A 3 -50.10 14.01 -18.43
CA ILE A 3 -48.91 13.17 -18.61
C ILE A 3 -47.96 13.49 -17.46
N SER A 4 -47.86 12.54 -16.53
CA SER A 4 -46.89 12.60 -15.44
C SER A 4 -45.52 12.21 -15.99
N THR A 5 -44.59 13.16 -16.02
CA THR A 5 -43.17 12.93 -16.33
C THR A 5 -42.49 12.26 -15.12
N MET A 6 -42.17 10.98 -15.23
CA MET A 6 -41.28 10.30 -14.33
C MET A 6 -39.86 10.79 -14.56
N THR A 7 -39.34 11.58 -13.64
CA THR A 7 -37.92 11.93 -13.59
C THR A 7 -37.19 10.75 -12.92
N SER A 8 -36.46 9.98 -13.71
CA SER A 8 -35.54 8.97 -13.19
C SER A 8 -34.37 9.69 -12.51
N MET A 9 -34.37 9.71 -11.21
CA MET A 9 -33.16 10.03 -10.44
C MET A 9 -32.18 8.86 -10.63
N THR A 10 -31.18 9.06 -11.49
CA THR A 10 -29.99 8.22 -11.50
C THR A 10 -29.17 8.61 -10.26
N ASP A 11 -29.17 7.75 -9.26
CA ASP A 11 -28.19 7.76 -8.16
C ASP A 11 -26.80 7.59 -8.77
N GLY A 12 -26.17 8.69 -9.10
CA GLY A 12 -24.76 8.77 -9.43
C GLY A 12 -23.94 8.76 -8.16
N GLY A 13 -23.94 7.65 -7.43
CA GLY A 13 -22.95 7.38 -6.41
C GLY A 13 -21.60 7.32 -7.11
N CYS A 14 -20.83 8.41 -7.05
CA CYS A 14 -19.42 8.41 -7.42
C CYS A 14 -18.70 7.52 -6.39
N ASP A 15 -18.56 6.23 -6.70
CA ASP A 15 -17.75 5.32 -5.89
C ASP A 15 -16.30 5.77 -6.01
N GLN A 16 -15.89 6.65 -5.08
CA GLN A 16 -14.55 7.18 -4.99
C GLN A 16 -13.58 6.01 -4.79
N SER A 17 -12.67 5.83 -5.76
CA SER A 17 -11.67 4.76 -5.72
C SER A 17 -10.33 5.20 -5.11
N ILE A 18 -10.07 6.51 -5.06
CA ILE A 18 -8.89 7.11 -4.40
C ILE A 18 -9.36 8.25 -3.50
N LYS A 19 -8.83 8.31 -2.29
CA LYS A 19 -9.06 9.41 -1.35
C LYS A 19 -7.75 9.93 -0.78
N ILE A 20 -7.41 11.18 -1.08
CA ILE A 20 -6.28 11.86 -0.42
C ILE A 20 -6.76 12.28 0.98
N LEU A 21 -6.13 11.70 2.01
CA LEU A 21 -6.48 11.95 3.41
C LEU A 21 -5.70 13.13 3.98
N LYS A 22 -4.44 13.28 3.54
CA LYS A 22 -3.56 14.35 4.02
C LYS A 22 -2.39 14.56 3.08
N THR A 23 -1.92 15.79 3.00
CA THR A 23 -0.68 16.18 2.31
C THR A 23 0.29 16.86 3.28
N GLY A 24 1.54 17.03 2.87
CA GLY A 24 2.55 17.78 3.65
C GLY A 24 2.99 17.10 4.95
N ILE A 25 2.83 15.77 5.06
CA ILE A 25 3.37 15.01 6.18
C ILE A 25 4.90 15.03 6.09
N ASN A 26 5.57 15.43 7.17
CA ASN A 26 7.03 15.44 7.19
C ASN A 26 7.59 14.03 7.29
N VAL A 27 8.19 13.56 6.22
CA VAL A 27 8.77 12.21 6.07
C VAL A 27 10.31 12.20 6.13
N LYS A 28 10.97 13.33 6.38
CA LYS A 28 12.45 13.45 6.36
C LYS A 28 13.14 12.41 7.24
N LYS A 29 12.67 12.22 8.49
CA LYS A 29 13.24 11.23 9.40
C LYS A 29 13.04 9.78 8.92
N VAL A 30 11.99 9.51 8.16
CA VAL A 30 11.79 8.20 7.52
C VAL A 30 12.84 7.98 6.44
N VAL A 31 13.09 8.98 5.59
CA VAL A 31 14.14 8.92 4.56
C VAL A 31 15.52 8.71 5.20
N GLU A 32 15.82 9.41 6.30
CA GLU A 32 17.07 9.24 7.05
C GLU A 32 17.21 7.80 7.60
N GLN A 33 16.13 7.20 8.12
CA GLN A 33 16.17 5.81 8.57
C GLN A 33 16.38 4.82 7.42
N LEU A 34 15.72 5.01 6.28
CA LEU A 34 15.92 4.18 5.09
C LEU A 34 17.38 4.21 4.62
N LYS A 35 18.00 5.40 4.62
CA LYS A 35 19.43 5.56 4.28
C LYS A 35 20.37 4.94 5.31
N LYS A 36 19.98 4.91 6.59
CA LYS A 36 20.77 4.33 7.68
C LYS A 36 20.80 2.81 7.66
N TYR A 37 19.76 2.17 7.15
CA TYR A 37 19.61 0.72 7.16
C TYR A 37 19.36 0.18 5.72
N PRO A 38 20.30 0.41 4.77
CA PRO A 38 20.12 -0.01 3.38
C PRO A 38 20.02 -1.54 3.24
N GLN A 39 20.63 -2.30 4.14
CA GLN A 39 20.58 -3.76 4.17
C GLN A 39 19.17 -4.31 4.40
N ASP A 40 18.23 -3.50 4.92
CA ASP A 40 16.87 -3.95 5.17
C ASP A 40 16.07 -4.17 3.86
N TRP A 41 16.53 -3.59 2.74
CA TRP A 41 15.96 -3.85 1.42
C TRP A 41 16.32 -5.24 0.88
N ASP A 42 17.45 -5.81 1.32
CA ASP A 42 17.94 -7.11 0.86
C ASP A 42 17.31 -8.28 1.64
N HIS A 43 16.63 -8.00 2.76
CA HIS A 43 16.07 -9.00 3.65
C HIS A 43 14.68 -9.49 3.23
N GLN A 44 14.51 -9.85 1.98
CA GLN A 44 13.37 -10.61 1.52
C GLN A 44 13.55 -12.12 1.76
N LYS A 45 14.43 -12.46 2.69
CA LYS A 45 14.63 -13.84 3.10
C LYS A 45 13.34 -14.37 3.69
N THR A 46 12.98 -15.55 3.26
CA THR A 46 11.87 -16.34 3.78
C THR A 46 12.03 -16.46 5.29
N LEU A 47 11.14 -15.83 6.05
CA LEU A 47 11.00 -16.11 7.46
C LEU A 47 10.22 -17.41 7.62
N GLU A 48 10.46 -18.14 8.69
CA GLU A 48 9.67 -19.32 9.02
C GLU A 48 8.16 -18.97 9.01
N GLY A 49 7.35 -19.75 8.33
CA GLY A 49 5.92 -19.52 8.16
C GLY A 49 5.54 -18.38 7.19
N SER A 50 6.49 -17.84 6.41
CA SER A 50 6.21 -16.88 5.35
C SER A 50 6.51 -17.47 3.95
N GLN A 51 5.87 -16.94 2.92
CA GLN A 51 6.24 -17.21 1.52
C GLN A 51 7.27 -16.18 1.06
N SER A 52 8.24 -16.60 0.22
CA SER A 52 9.16 -15.68 -0.44
C SER A 52 8.40 -14.76 -1.41
N LEU A 53 9.00 -13.64 -1.81
CA LEU A 53 8.38 -12.79 -2.83
C LEU A 53 8.32 -13.47 -4.18
N VAL A 54 9.34 -14.27 -4.52
CA VAL A 54 9.38 -15.12 -5.72
C VAL A 54 8.15 -16.04 -5.74
N ASP A 55 7.93 -16.80 -4.66
CA ASP A 55 6.76 -17.68 -4.55
C ASP A 55 5.41 -16.94 -4.64
N ARG A 56 5.43 -15.61 -4.47
CA ARG A 56 4.25 -14.73 -4.58
C ARG A 56 4.11 -14.07 -5.95
N GLY A 57 4.96 -14.41 -6.93
CA GLY A 57 4.90 -13.86 -8.28
C GLY A 57 5.40 -12.43 -8.43
N PHE A 58 6.34 -12.00 -7.58
CA PHE A 58 6.92 -10.66 -7.64
C PHE A 58 8.27 -10.59 -8.36
N ASP A 59 8.73 -11.69 -8.95
CA ASP A 59 10.05 -11.83 -9.59
C ASP A 59 10.25 -10.91 -10.80
N ASP A 60 9.18 -10.67 -11.56
CA ASP A 60 9.21 -9.90 -12.81
C ASP A 60 8.80 -8.43 -12.62
N LEU A 61 8.53 -8.01 -11.39
CA LEU A 61 8.15 -6.62 -11.13
C LEU A 61 9.38 -5.75 -10.87
N PRO A 62 9.44 -4.53 -11.43
CA PRO A 62 10.53 -3.57 -11.18
C PRO A 62 10.51 -2.99 -9.76
N VAL A 63 9.79 -3.62 -8.85
CA VAL A 63 9.57 -3.18 -7.47
C VAL A 63 10.48 -3.91 -6.51
N SER A 64 11.24 -3.17 -5.73
CA SER A 64 11.89 -3.71 -4.53
C SER A 64 11.04 -3.41 -3.30
N ALA A 65 11.00 -4.36 -2.36
CA ALA A 65 10.21 -4.22 -1.15
C ALA A 65 11.06 -4.35 0.12
N LEU A 66 10.83 -3.47 1.09
CA LEU A 66 11.34 -3.55 2.44
C LEU A 66 10.14 -3.78 3.37
N GLN A 67 9.91 -5.02 3.74
CA GLN A 67 8.74 -5.42 4.51
C GLN A 67 8.99 -5.26 6.02
N LEU A 68 8.05 -4.64 6.73
CA LEU A 68 8.08 -4.52 8.19
C LEU A 68 7.17 -5.56 8.86
N ILE A 69 6.00 -5.79 8.29
CA ILE A 69 5.07 -6.85 8.70
C ILE A 69 4.60 -7.56 7.44
N ILE A 70 4.80 -8.86 7.37
CA ILE A 70 4.42 -9.70 6.24
C ILE A 70 3.29 -10.66 6.61
N GLY A 71 2.59 -11.17 5.60
CA GLY A 71 1.69 -12.30 5.77
C GLY A 71 2.49 -13.60 5.96
N GLY A 72 2.10 -14.38 6.95
CA GLY A 72 2.60 -15.75 7.14
C GLY A 72 1.61 -16.79 6.65
N VAL A 73 2.04 -18.03 6.57
CA VAL A 73 1.21 -19.21 6.27
C VAL A 73 1.49 -20.31 7.29
N LYS A 74 0.51 -21.19 7.54
CA LYS A 74 0.69 -22.36 8.41
C LYS A 74 1.36 -23.49 7.66
N HIS A 75 0.94 -23.69 6.41
CA HIS A 75 1.46 -24.72 5.52
C HIS A 75 2.02 -24.04 4.27
N LYS A 76 3.05 -24.63 3.66
CA LYS A 76 3.76 -24.04 2.51
C LYS A 76 2.84 -23.83 1.30
N GLU A 77 1.85 -24.70 1.16
CA GLU A 77 0.83 -24.68 0.10
C GLU A 77 -0.29 -23.63 0.32
N ASP A 78 -0.39 -23.06 1.52
CA ASP A 78 -1.43 -22.06 1.82
C ASP A 78 -1.16 -20.78 1.01
N PHE A 79 -2.25 -20.17 0.49
CA PHE A 79 -2.15 -18.89 -0.17
C PHE A 79 -2.05 -17.75 0.87
N VAL A 80 -0.94 -17.03 0.86
CA VAL A 80 -0.70 -15.95 1.82
C VAL A 80 -1.78 -14.85 1.78
N GLY A 81 -2.42 -14.65 0.62
CA GLY A 81 -3.53 -13.72 0.45
C GLY A 81 -4.77 -14.03 1.28
N ASP A 82 -4.93 -15.28 1.76
CA ASP A 82 -6.06 -15.69 2.61
C ASP A 82 -5.69 -15.76 4.10
N SER A 83 -4.40 -15.59 4.44
CA SER A 83 -3.93 -15.76 5.80
C SER A 83 -4.14 -14.52 6.66
N GLU A 84 -4.59 -14.73 7.90
CA GLU A 84 -4.68 -13.71 8.95
C GLU A 84 -3.38 -13.56 9.77
N ILE A 85 -2.36 -14.39 9.48
CA ILE A 85 -1.09 -14.38 10.20
C ILE A 85 -0.27 -13.15 9.78
N ASN A 86 0.19 -12.38 10.76
CA ASN A 86 1.06 -11.22 10.57
C ASN A 86 2.39 -11.46 11.31
N ILE A 87 3.50 -11.39 10.57
CA ILE A 87 4.85 -11.66 11.07
C ILE A 87 5.69 -10.39 10.96
N LYS A 88 6.22 -9.92 12.09
CA LYS A 88 7.20 -8.82 12.11
C LYS A 88 8.54 -9.30 11.59
N THR A 89 9.10 -8.58 10.63
CA THR A 89 10.46 -8.83 10.15
C THR A 89 11.51 -8.22 11.09
N PRO A 90 12.80 -8.58 10.97
CA PRO A 90 13.87 -7.89 11.69
C PRO A 90 13.92 -6.39 11.42
N ALA A 91 13.64 -5.94 10.19
CA ALA A 91 13.59 -4.54 9.78
C ALA A 91 12.54 -3.72 10.57
N TYR A 92 11.50 -4.38 11.12
CA TYR A 92 10.50 -3.69 11.93
C TYR A 92 11.11 -2.91 13.10
N ALA A 93 12.20 -3.40 13.72
CA ALA A 93 12.86 -2.70 14.82
C ALA A 93 13.53 -1.39 14.37
N HIS A 94 14.09 -1.36 13.17
CA HIS A 94 14.88 -0.25 12.65
C HIS A 94 14.02 0.96 12.21
N HIS A 95 12.80 0.74 11.73
CA HIS A 95 11.97 1.77 11.09
C HIS A 95 10.87 2.31 12.02
N SER A 96 11.28 2.91 13.15
CA SER A 96 10.33 3.45 14.15
C SER A 96 9.66 4.75 13.71
N GLU A 97 10.30 5.58 12.86
CA GLU A 97 9.75 6.89 12.49
C GLU A 97 8.48 6.78 11.65
N ILE A 98 8.43 5.83 10.71
CA ILE A 98 7.18 5.60 9.95
C ILE A 98 6.05 5.17 10.87
N ARG A 99 6.30 4.30 11.86
CA ARG A 99 5.29 3.85 12.82
C ARG A 99 4.75 4.98 13.69
N LYS A 100 5.63 5.95 14.08
CA LYS A 100 5.21 7.16 14.81
C LYS A 100 4.27 8.03 13.95
N ILE A 101 4.59 8.20 12.66
CA ILE A 101 3.76 8.95 11.74
C ILE A 101 2.38 8.30 11.62
N ILE A 102 2.34 6.99 11.33
CA ILE A 102 1.06 6.28 11.14
C ILE A 102 0.21 6.31 12.41
N ARG A 103 0.79 6.07 13.59
CA ARG A 103 0.08 6.16 14.87
C ARG A 103 -0.51 7.55 15.15
N LYS A 104 0.15 8.61 14.65
CA LYS A 104 -0.37 9.98 14.76
C LYS A 104 -1.58 10.22 13.86
N GLN A 105 -1.64 9.58 12.70
CA GLN A 105 -2.75 9.71 11.75
C GLN A 105 -3.93 8.80 12.15
N PHE A 106 -3.63 7.58 12.59
CA PHE A 106 -4.62 6.54 12.92
C PHE A 106 -4.41 6.12 14.39
N LYS A 107 -5.05 6.86 15.30
CA LYS A 107 -4.97 6.57 16.74
C LYS A 107 -5.64 5.22 17.03
N ASN A 108 -4.93 4.37 17.76
CA ASN A 108 -5.41 3.04 18.18
C ASN A 108 -5.69 2.05 17.05
N ALA A 109 -5.35 2.36 15.80
CA ALA A 109 -5.47 1.39 14.72
C ALA A 109 -4.40 0.29 14.85
N ASP A 110 -4.82 -0.93 14.61
CA ASP A 110 -3.92 -2.08 14.49
C ASP A 110 -3.37 -2.12 13.06
N ILE A 111 -2.05 -1.90 12.93
CA ILE A 111 -1.38 -1.90 11.63
C ILE A 111 -0.99 -3.34 11.32
N HIS A 112 -1.58 -3.87 10.27
CA HIS A 112 -1.29 -5.19 9.74
C HIS A 112 -0.15 -5.14 8.73
N ARG A 113 -0.20 -5.96 7.66
CA ARG A 113 0.87 -6.02 6.66
C ARG A 113 1.30 -4.65 6.20
N CYS A 114 2.59 -4.39 6.29
CA CYS A 114 3.11 -3.09 5.89
C CYS A 114 4.58 -3.17 5.48
N GLY A 115 4.98 -2.25 4.59
CA GLY A 115 6.36 -2.15 4.11
C GLY A 115 6.55 -0.98 3.17
N PHE A 116 7.79 -0.76 2.80
CA PHE A 116 8.17 0.19 1.77
C PHE A 116 8.28 -0.52 0.42
N LEU A 117 7.80 0.13 -0.62
CA LEU A 117 7.93 -0.30 -2.00
C LEU A 117 8.72 0.77 -2.76
N SER A 118 9.79 0.39 -3.41
CA SER A 118 10.57 1.28 -4.28
C SER A 118 10.34 0.94 -5.73
N LEU A 119 10.27 1.97 -6.58
CA LEU A 119 10.09 1.86 -8.02
C LEU A 119 11.08 2.81 -8.69
N PRO A 120 12.00 2.31 -9.55
CA PRO A 120 12.94 3.16 -10.27
C PRO A 120 12.25 4.21 -11.16
N VAL A 121 13.04 5.17 -11.64
CA VAL A 121 12.57 6.20 -12.59
C VAL A 121 12.03 5.52 -13.84
N ASP A 122 10.95 6.09 -14.42
CA ASP A 122 10.26 5.63 -15.64
C ASP A 122 9.61 4.22 -15.55
N GLU A 123 9.74 3.53 -14.42
CA GLU A 123 9.16 2.21 -14.25
C GLU A 123 7.67 2.26 -13.87
N ILE A 124 6.98 1.17 -14.21
CA ILE A 124 5.52 1.02 -14.09
C ILE A 124 5.20 -0.24 -13.30
N VAL A 125 4.28 -0.12 -12.36
CA VAL A 125 3.51 -1.26 -11.85
C VAL A 125 2.17 -1.27 -12.56
N GLY A 126 1.95 -2.27 -13.41
CA GLY A 126 0.73 -2.41 -14.21
C GLY A 126 -0.53 -2.58 -13.36
N ALA A 127 -1.67 -2.54 -14.03
CA ALA A 127 -2.96 -2.74 -13.37
C ALA A 127 -3.07 -4.14 -12.77
N HIS A 128 -3.34 -4.22 -11.47
CA HIS A 128 -3.60 -5.46 -10.74
C HIS A 128 -4.65 -5.22 -9.66
N ILE A 129 -5.15 -6.32 -9.10
CA ILE A 129 -6.06 -6.31 -7.93
C ILE A 129 -5.34 -7.07 -6.81
N ASP A 130 -5.45 -6.59 -5.59
CA ASP A 130 -4.94 -7.32 -4.43
C ASP A 130 -5.82 -8.56 -4.18
N GLU A 131 -5.26 -9.74 -4.38
CA GLU A 131 -5.99 -11.01 -4.30
C GLU A 131 -5.91 -11.63 -2.91
N GLY A 132 -7.03 -12.25 -2.50
CA GLY A 132 -7.17 -12.99 -1.26
C GLY A 132 -8.19 -12.41 -0.29
N THR A 133 -8.73 -13.28 0.55
CA THR A 133 -9.78 -12.95 1.53
C THR A 133 -9.31 -11.98 2.61
N TYR A 134 -8.00 -11.97 2.89
CA TYR A 134 -7.38 -11.01 3.81
C TYR A 134 -7.73 -9.57 3.45
N TYR A 135 -7.70 -9.20 2.17
CA TYR A 135 -7.94 -7.83 1.73
C TYR A 135 -9.41 -7.41 1.77
N LEU A 136 -10.34 -8.37 1.83
CA LEU A 136 -11.78 -8.08 1.87
C LEU A 136 -12.21 -7.33 3.14
N SER A 137 -11.49 -7.52 4.24
CA SER A 137 -11.79 -6.93 5.55
C SER A 137 -10.84 -5.81 5.97
N ARG A 138 -10.02 -5.29 5.05
CA ARG A 138 -9.04 -4.23 5.32
C ARG A 138 -9.15 -3.07 4.35
N ASN A 139 -8.81 -1.91 4.89
CA ASN A 139 -8.50 -0.71 4.12
C ASN A 139 -7.00 -0.65 3.89
N ARG A 140 -6.59 -0.37 2.66
CA ARG A 140 -5.19 -0.20 2.27
C ARG A 140 -4.87 1.26 2.03
N TYR A 141 -3.71 1.67 2.51
CA TYR A 141 -3.23 3.04 2.49
C TYR A 141 -1.82 3.12 1.90
N HIS A 142 -1.53 4.24 1.27
CA HIS A 142 -0.18 4.64 0.88
C HIS A 142 0.20 5.94 1.58
N LEU A 143 1.42 5.99 2.13
CA LEU A 143 2.10 7.24 2.46
C LEU A 143 3.30 7.37 1.52
N SER A 144 3.30 8.41 0.68
CA SER A 144 4.42 8.71 -0.21
C SER A 144 5.61 9.23 0.59
N ILE A 145 6.80 8.62 0.40
CA ILE A 145 8.02 8.93 1.14
C ILE A 145 9.01 9.70 0.28
N LEU A 146 9.21 9.28 -0.98
CA LEU A 146 10.17 9.86 -1.89
C LEU A 146 9.65 9.75 -3.32
N GLY A 147 10.03 10.68 -4.18
CA GLY A 147 9.70 10.69 -5.61
C GLY A 147 8.25 11.10 -5.88
N ARG A 148 8.03 11.55 -7.10
CA ARG A 148 6.73 11.97 -7.64
C ARG A 148 6.21 10.90 -8.57
N TYR A 149 4.94 10.50 -8.41
CA TYR A 149 4.37 9.44 -9.22
C TYR A 149 2.90 9.66 -9.55
N GLN A 150 2.47 9.03 -10.62
CA GLN A 150 1.06 8.90 -10.96
C GLN A 150 0.53 7.59 -10.37
N TYR A 151 -0.62 7.67 -9.70
CA TYR A 151 -1.34 6.53 -9.16
C TYR A 151 -2.73 6.45 -9.77
N PHE A 152 -3.14 5.29 -10.21
CA PHE A 152 -4.48 5.06 -10.75
C PHE A 152 -5.19 3.93 -9.99
N CYS A 153 -6.51 4.06 -9.84
CA CYS A 153 -7.38 3.05 -9.25
C CYS A 153 -8.77 3.17 -9.87
N GLY A 154 -9.27 2.08 -10.45
CA GLY A 154 -10.50 2.10 -11.22
C GLY A 154 -10.43 3.11 -12.37
N LYS A 155 -11.28 4.13 -12.31
CA LYS A 155 -11.31 5.23 -13.32
C LYS A 155 -10.61 6.50 -12.85
N GLU A 156 -10.12 6.55 -11.61
CA GLU A 156 -9.47 7.72 -11.04
C GLU A 156 -7.96 7.65 -11.19
N THR A 157 -7.36 8.81 -11.37
CA THR A 157 -5.91 8.98 -11.46
C THR A 157 -5.52 10.24 -10.70
N VAL A 158 -4.45 10.14 -9.91
CA VAL A 158 -3.91 11.26 -9.13
C VAL A 158 -2.40 11.33 -9.27
N ILE A 159 -1.87 12.54 -9.17
CA ILE A 159 -0.43 12.77 -9.00
C ILE A 159 -0.14 12.84 -7.50
N VAL A 160 0.86 12.10 -7.07
CA VAL A 160 1.21 11.93 -5.66
C VAL A 160 2.62 12.47 -5.42
N GLU A 161 2.72 13.37 -4.44
CA GLU A 161 3.97 13.98 -3.98
C GLU A 161 4.39 13.40 -2.62
N PRO A 162 5.69 13.48 -2.23
CA PRO A 162 6.14 13.07 -0.91
C PRO A 162 5.35 13.72 0.23
N GLY A 163 5.02 12.93 1.25
CA GLY A 163 4.20 13.38 2.38
C GLY A 163 2.69 13.32 2.14
N THR A 164 2.25 12.75 1.01
CA THR A 164 0.84 12.49 0.73
C THR A 164 0.41 11.14 1.30
N LEU A 165 -0.63 11.15 2.13
CA LEU A 165 -1.32 9.97 2.65
C LEU A 165 -2.61 9.80 1.87
N LEU A 166 -2.82 8.65 1.27
CA LEU A 166 -4.03 8.31 0.54
C LEU A 166 -4.56 6.92 0.92
N TRP A 167 -5.87 6.77 0.81
CA TRP A 167 -6.58 5.50 0.75
C TRP A 167 -6.95 5.20 -0.69
N PHE A 168 -7.02 3.93 -1.04
CA PHE A 168 -7.55 3.50 -2.33
C PHE A 168 -8.31 2.17 -2.20
N ASN A 169 -9.22 1.94 -3.11
CA ASN A 169 -9.96 0.69 -3.16
C ASN A 169 -9.14 -0.41 -3.84
N ASN A 170 -8.40 -1.16 -3.06
CA ASN A 170 -7.52 -2.22 -3.54
C ASN A 170 -8.25 -3.44 -4.13
N LYS A 171 -9.59 -3.45 -4.14
CA LYS A 171 -10.44 -4.43 -4.83
C LYS A 171 -10.74 -4.03 -6.28
N LEU A 172 -10.29 -2.83 -6.71
CA LEU A 172 -10.36 -2.38 -8.10
C LEU A 172 -8.98 -2.46 -8.75
N PRO A 173 -8.90 -2.60 -10.08
CA PRO A 173 -7.63 -2.51 -10.80
C PRO A 173 -6.92 -1.21 -10.45
N HIS A 174 -5.68 -1.32 -9.98
CA HIS A 174 -4.86 -0.19 -9.59
C HIS A 174 -3.40 -0.41 -9.98
N GLY A 175 -2.64 0.69 -10.04
CA GLY A 175 -1.23 0.65 -10.39
C GLY A 175 -0.59 2.03 -10.33
N THR A 176 0.67 2.13 -10.77
CA THR A 176 1.45 3.36 -10.61
C THR A 176 2.53 3.49 -11.66
N VAL A 177 2.85 4.73 -12.01
CA VAL A 177 3.97 5.09 -12.88
C VAL A 177 4.85 6.07 -12.13
N ASN A 178 6.16 5.78 -12.03
CA ASN A 178 7.10 6.78 -11.53
C ASN A 178 7.34 7.82 -12.62
N ILE A 179 6.87 9.04 -12.40
CA ILE A 179 6.98 10.17 -13.33
C ILE A 179 7.95 11.24 -12.82
N GLY A 180 8.66 10.94 -11.75
CA GLY A 180 9.68 11.82 -11.17
C GLY A 180 11.07 11.54 -11.76
N ASP A 181 12.05 12.26 -11.28
CA ASP A 181 13.46 12.18 -11.64
C ASP A 181 14.30 11.39 -10.62
N GLU A 182 13.63 10.81 -9.62
CA GLU A 182 14.26 9.96 -8.61
C GLU A 182 13.43 8.71 -8.33
N THR A 183 14.04 7.71 -7.69
CA THR A 183 13.33 6.50 -7.26
C THR A 183 12.14 6.86 -6.36
N ARG A 184 10.95 6.38 -6.70
CA ARG A 184 9.77 6.51 -5.87
C ARG A 184 9.84 5.52 -4.70
N ILE A 185 9.55 5.99 -3.49
CA ILE A 185 9.36 5.14 -2.30
C ILE A 185 8.01 5.44 -1.68
N THR A 186 7.20 4.41 -1.52
CA THR A 186 5.88 4.48 -0.89
C THR A 186 5.81 3.50 0.27
N PHE A 187 5.29 3.93 1.41
CA PHE A 187 4.95 3.04 2.51
C PHE A 187 3.49 2.59 2.34
N VAL A 188 3.29 1.29 2.17
CA VAL A 188 1.97 0.65 2.08
C VAL A 188 1.64 -0.02 3.41
N PHE A 189 0.37 0.06 3.85
CA PHE A 189 -0.07 -0.58 5.09
C PHE A 189 -1.57 -0.84 5.08
N ASP A 190 -1.98 -1.83 5.86
CA ASP A 190 -3.35 -2.27 5.98
C ASP A 190 -3.88 -2.03 7.40
N ILE A 191 -5.15 -1.59 7.48
CA ILE A 191 -5.90 -1.41 8.73
C ILE A 191 -7.22 -2.16 8.62
N PRO A 192 -7.62 -2.97 9.63
CA PRO A 192 -8.93 -3.61 9.65
C PRO A 192 -10.07 -2.60 9.52
N HIS A 193 -11.17 -3.00 8.86
CA HIS A 193 -12.37 -2.18 8.78
C HIS A 193 -12.88 -1.81 10.18
N GLY A 194 -13.40 -0.60 10.33
CA GLY A 194 -13.90 -0.08 11.60
C GLY A 194 -12.83 0.50 12.53
N GLN A 195 -11.55 0.46 12.14
CA GLN A 195 -10.46 1.04 12.92
C GLN A 195 -9.78 2.26 12.23
N SER A 196 -10.24 2.63 11.04
CA SER A 196 -9.66 3.70 10.20
C SER A 196 -10.45 5.00 10.23
#